data_588d067c61bab656f2dc966273d2cdf3
#
_entry.id   588d067c61bab656f2dc966273d2cdf3
#
_cell.length_a   1.000
_cell.length_b   1.000
_cell.length_c   1.000
_cell.angle_alpha   90.00
_cell.angle_beta   90.00
_cell.angle_gamma   90.00
#
_symmetry.space_group_name_H-M   'P 1'
#
loop_
_entity.id
_entity.type
_entity.pdbx_description
1 polymer ?
#
loop_
_entity_poly.entity_id
_entity_poly.type
_entity_poly.pdbx_seq_one_letter_code
_entity_poly.pdbx_strand_id
1 'polypeptide(L)'
;MKPHSLCLVLSEASSPAPEAYPPATTWLEIRWDKIGTPPTGWLEALRHSYDKVIYTLRHCGTLSDTARAHCYGAWIAQGVPFVDIDYQEPFLKALLDGWAASPTRLILSRHIWEYSGDLNRLRAELRAMLALRPYICKLAVLCQSAEHAAELLNLYREFRPPSTASPTDDTANLLIFAMGAVGGFTRLAAPYLGAPYTYAACNEGVAPGLLPASLMQEIFNVWDEE
;
A
#
# COMPACT_ATOMS: atom_id res chain seq x y z
N MET A 1 -16.52 3.52 16.41
CA MET A 1 -15.98 3.61 15.02
C MET A 1 -15.53 2.23 14.55
N LYS A 2 -15.29 2.00 13.24
CA LYS A 2 -14.64 0.76 12.79
C LYS A 2 -13.15 0.84 13.11
N PRO A 3 -12.53 -0.24 13.63
CA PRO A 3 -11.10 -0.22 13.92
C PRO A 3 -10.28 0.07 12.67
N HIS A 4 -9.24 0.88 12.81
CA HIS A 4 -8.34 1.22 11.72
C HIS A 4 -7.52 0.02 11.29
N SER A 5 -7.36 -0.16 9.98
CA SER A 5 -6.57 -1.26 9.42
C SER A 5 -5.10 -0.87 9.30
N LEU A 6 -4.22 -1.76 9.75
CA LEU A 6 -2.77 -1.66 9.58
C LEU A 6 -2.28 -2.57 8.46
N CYS A 7 -1.33 -2.12 7.67
CA CYS A 7 -0.58 -2.94 6.73
C CYS A 7 0.84 -3.16 7.27
N LEU A 8 1.14 -4.40 7.60
CA LEU A 8 2.45 -4.81 8.10
C LEU A 8 3.34 -5.21 6.94
N VAL A 9 4.54 -4.63 6.87
CA VAL A 9 5.50 -4.92 5.80
C VAL A 9 6.41 -6.07 6.23
N LEU A 10 6.33 -7.18 5.50
CA LEU A 10 7.19 -8.34 5.69
C LEU A 10 8.40 -8.25 4.75
N SER A 11 9.56 -7.96 5.30
CA SER A 11 10.86 -7.94 4.60
C SER A 11 11.73 -9.15 4.91
N GLU A 12 11.27 -10.00 5.81
CA GLU A 12 11.86 -11.27 6.23
C GLU A 12 10.78 -12.34 6.24
N ALA A 13 11.16 -13.62 6.14
CA ALA A 13 10.22 -14.74 6.21
C ALA A 13 9.78 -15.00 7.66
N SER A 14 9.19 -13.99 8.29
CA SER A 14 8.57 -14.04 9.61
C SER A 14 7.05 -13.90 9.47
N SER A 15 6.31 -14.50 10.37
CA SER A 15 4.85 -14.35 10.44
C SER A 15 4.50 -13.47 11.63
N PRO A 16 3.67 -12.44 11.47
CA PRO A 16 3.14 -11.69 12.61
C PRO A 16 2.26 -12.64 13.45
N ALA A 17 2.30 -12.47 14.77
CA ALA A 17 1.45 -13.22 15.67
C ALA A 17 -0.02 -12.78 15.52
N PRO A 18 -0.96 -13.66 15.17
CA PRO A 18 -2.37 -13.29 14.97
C PRO A 18 -3.02 -12.67 16.22
N GLU A 19 -2.55 -13.06 17.41
CA GLU A 19 -3.01 -12.50 18.69
C GLU A 19 -2.61 -11.03 18.86
N ALA A 20 -1.46 -10.62 18.31
CA ALA A 20 -1.00 -9.25 18.34
C ALA A 20 -1.59 -8.41 17.20
N TYR A 21 -1.87 -9.06 16.05
CA TYR A 21 -2.34 -8.41 14.84
C TYR A 21 -3.55 -9.13 14.25
N PRO A 22 -4.78 -8.81 14.73
CA PRO A 22 -6.01 -9.49 14.30
C PRO A 22 -6.21 -9.47 12.80
N PRO A 23 -6.47 -10.61 12.13
CA PRO A 23 -6.61 -10.70 10.67
C PRO A 23 -7.67 -9.78 10.10
N ALA A 24 -8.76 -9.54 10.81
CA ALA A 24 -9.86 -8.68 10.34
C ALA A 24 -9.43 -7.24 10.02
N THR A 25 -8.43 -6.71 10.75
CA THR A 25 -7.93 -5.33 10.62
C THR A 25 -6.51 -5.27 10.06
N THR A 26 -5.90 -6.42 9.73
CA THR A 26 -4.51 -6.48 9.31
C THR A 26 -4.39 -6.82 7.83
N TRP A 27 -3.60 -6.01 7.12
CA TRP A 27 -3.09 -6.28 5.79
C TRP A 27 -1.62 -6.70 5.92
N LEU A 28 -1.15 -7.57 5.04
CA LEU A 28 0.26 -7.96 4.98
C LEU A 28 0.82 -7.60 3.61
N GLU A 29 1.91 -6.84 3.57
CA GLU A 29 2.67 -6.63 2.33
C GLU A 29 3.93 -7.50 2.34
N ILE A 30 4.00 -8.49 1.45
CA ILE A 30 5.16 -9.35 1.27
C ILE A 30 6.12 -8.66 0.29
N ARG A 31 7.31 -8.28 0.76
CA ARG A 31 8.38 -7.70 -0.05
C ARG A 31 9.24 -8.81 -0.66
N TRP A 32 8.77 -9.39 -1.77
CA TRP A 32 9.44 -10.50 -2.45
C TRP A 32 10.86 -10.16 -2.91
N ASP A 33 11.17 -8.90 -3.12
CA ASP A 33 12.52 -8.41 -3.40
C ASP A 33 13.48 -8.48 -2.19
N LYS A 34 12.96 -8.71 -0.98
CA LYS A 34 13.73 -8.72 0.27
C LYS A 34 13.69 -10.05 1.00
N ILE A 35 12.58 -10.79 0.93
CA ILE A 35 12.36 -12.01 1.71
C ILE A 35 13.30 -13.15 1.32
N GLY A 36 13.78 -13.20 0.06
CA GLY A 36 14.55 -14.34 -0.44
C GLY A 36 13.66 -15.58 -0.62
N THR A 37 14.17 -16.75 -0.24
CA THR A 37 13.42 -18.02 -0.31
C THR A 37 12.75 -18.28 1.04
N PRO A 38 11.43 -18.16 1.17
CA PRO A 38 10.74 -18.42 2.44
C PRO A 38 10.73 -19.91 2.75
N PRO A 39 10.57 -20.30 4.04
CA PRO A 39 10.38 -21.68 4.43
C PRO A 39 9.18 -22.33 3.73
N THR A 40 9.25 -23.63 3.50
CA THR A 40 8.13 -24.40 2.93
C THR A 40 6.88 -24.25 3.81
N GLY A 41 5.73 -24.00 3.18
CA GLY A 41 4.45 -23.80 3.88
C GLY A 41 4.25 -22.43 4.52
N TRP A 42 5.26 -21.56 4.55
CA TRP A 42 5.14 -20.22 5.16
C TRP A 42 4.04 -19.37 4.51
N LEU A 43 4.03 -19.33 3.18
CA LEU A 43 3.04 -18.55 2.42
C LEU A 43 1.61 -19.10 2.61
N GLU A 44 1.47 -20.41 2.65
CA GLU A 44 0.17 -21.07 2.90
C GLU A 44 -0.35 -20.75 4.28
N ALA A 45 0.51 -20.79 5.31
CA ALA A 45 0.15 -20.40 6.66
C ALA A 45 -0.30 -18.94 6.76
N LEU A 46 0.41 -18.01 6.07
CA LEU A 46 0.00 -16.61 6.00
C LEU A 46 -1.38 -16.44 5.34
N ARG A 47 -1.58 -17.08 4.19
CA ARG A 47 -2.85 -17.02 3.44
C ARG A 47 -4.01 -17.69 4.15
N HIS A 48 -3.73 -18.68 5.00
CA HIS A 48 -4.75 -19.27 5.85
C HIS A 48 -5.22 -18.32 6.96
N SER A 49 -4.29 -17.53 7.50
CA SER A 49 -4.57 -16.61 8.60
C SER A 49 -5.05 -15.23 8.13
N TYR A 50 -4.63 -14.75 6.96
CA TYR A 50 -4.88 -13.40 6.48
C TYR A 50 -5.41 -13.36 5.05
N ASP A 51 -6.60 -12.79 4.85
CA ASP A 51 -7.21 -12.61 3.53
C ASP A 51 -6.59 -11.46 2.71
N LYS A 52 -5.97 -10.51 3.40
CA LYS A 52 -5.48 -9.25 2.80
C LYS A 52 -3.96 -9.29 2.65
N VAL A 53 -3.47 -10.16 1.77
CA VAL A 53 -2.04 -10.34 1.49
C VAL A 53 -1.68 -9.68 0.17
N ILE A 54 -0.73 -8.73 0.21
CA ILE A 54 -0.23 -7.95 -0.92
C ILE A 54 1.10 -8.53 -1.37
N TYR A 55 1.22 -8.80 -2.67
CA TYR A 55 2.44 -9.28 -3.29
C TYR A 55 3.15 -8.11 -3.97
N THR A 56 4.35 -7.77 -3.48
CA THR A 56 5.16 -6.65 -3.96
C THR A 56 6.55 -7.11 -4.35
N LEU A 57 6.98 -6.80 -5.59
CA LEU A 57 8.31 -7.11 -6.11
C LEU A 57 8.93 -5.85 -6.74
N ARG A 58 9.67 -5.09 -5.95
CA ARG A 58 10.31 -3.86 -6.42
C ARG A 58 11.58 -4.16 -7.23
N HIS A 59 11.96 -3.20 -8.06
CA HIS A 59 13.25 -3.25 -8.72
C HIS A 59 14.37 -3.21 -7.67
N CYS A 60 15.22 -4.22 -7.65
CA CYS A 60 16.33 -4.37 -6.70
C CYS A 60 17.66 -4.69 -7.38
N GLY A 61 17.70 -4.65 -8.72
CA GLY A 61 18.90 -4.96 -9.51
C GLY A 61 19.20 -6.45 -9.67
N THR A 62 18.53 -7.35 -8.93
CA THR A 62 18.77 -8.81 -8.99
C THR A 62 17.94 -9.51 -10.07
N LEU A 63 16.78 -8.96 -10.42
CA LEU A 63 15.88 -9.49 -11.44
C LEU A 63 15.69 -8.49 -12.58
N SER A 64 15.69 -8.99 -13.82
CA SER A 64 15.34 -8.20 -14.99
C SER A 64 13.85 -7.82 -14.98
N ASP A 65 13.48 -6.80 -15.74
CA ASP A 65 12.08 -6.40 -15.91
C ASP A 65 11.23 -7.53 -16.47
N THR A 66 11.78 -8.32 -17.41
CA THR A 66 11.11 -9.51 -17.96
C THR A 66 10.84 -10.56 -16.88
N ALA A 67 11.81 -10.83 -16.02
CA ALA A 67 11.64 -11.79 -14.92
C ALA A 67 10.59 -11.29 -13.91
N ARG A 68 10.62 -10.01 -13.57
CA ARG A 68 9.62 -9.40 -12.68
C ARG A 68 8.21 -9.43 -13.29
N ALA A 69 8.09 -9.09 -14.59
CA ALA A 69 6.82 -9.19 -15.31
C ALA A 69 6.27 -10.63 -15.29
N HIS A 70 7.13 -11.63 -15.46
CA HIS A 70 6.74 -13.04 -15.39
C HIS A 70 6.23 -13.41 -13.99
N CYS A 71 6.89 -12.97 -12.91
CA CYS A 71 6.43 -13.20 -11.54
C CYS A 71 5.04 -12.60 -11.31
N TYR A 72 4.83 -11.33 -11.70
CA TYR A 72 3.52 -10.68 -11.59
C TYR A 72 2.45 -11.41 -12.40
N GLY A 73 2.75 -11.79 -13.65
CA GLY A 73 1.84 -12.57 -14.51
C GLY A 73 1.44 -13.91 -13.87
N ALA A 74 2.40 -14.61 -13.26
CA ALA A 74 2.14 -15.86 -12.55
C ALA A 74 1.23 -15.66 -11.32
N TRP A 75 1.46 -14.62 -10.51
CA TRP A 75 0.62 -14.30 -9.36
C TRP A 75 -0.81 -13.93 -9.77
N ILE A 76 -0.96 -13.13 -10.83
CA ILE A 76 -2.27 -12.76 -11.38
C ILE A 76 -3.01 -14.00 -11.87
N ALA A 77 -2.32 -14.89 -12.58
CA ALA A 77 -2.90 -16.16 -13.06
C ALA A 77 -3.31 -17.11 -11.92
N GLN A 78 -2.58 -17.08 -10.79
CA GLN A 78 -2.90 -17.84 -9.58
C GLN A 78 -4.03 -17.23 -8.76
N GLY A 79 -4.48 -16.01 -9.09
CA GLY A 79 -5.55 -15.33 -8.37
C GLY A 79 -5.14 -14.93 -6.95
N VAL A 80 -3.90 -14.46 -6.74
CA VAL A 80 -3.48 -13.93 -5.43
C VAL A 80 -4.35 -12.73 -5.03
N PRO A 81 -4.59 -12.49 -3.72
CA PRO A 81 -5.55 -11.46 -3.31
C PRO A 81 -5.24 -10.07 -3.84
N PHE A 82 -3.99 -9.61 -3.67
CA PHE A 82 -3.55 -8.29 -4.11
C PHE A 82 -2.14 -8.33 -4.68
N VAL A 83 -1.88 -7.49 -5.68
CA VAL A 83 -0.52 -7.17 -6.13
C VAL A 83 -0.31 -5.67 -6.13
N ASP A 84 0.89 -5.23 -5.70
CA ASP A 84 1.31 -3.83 -5.74
C ASP A 84 2.34 -3.66 -6.85
N ILE A 85 1.97 -2.91 -7.90
CA ILE A 85 2.83 -2.61 -9.05
C ILE A 85 3.07 -1.10 -9.10
N ASP A 86 4.33 -0.68 -9.27
CA ASP A 86 4.64 0.74 -9.47
C ASP A 86 4.15 1.21 -10.84
N TYR A 87 3.56 2.40 -10.88
CA TYR A 87 3.01 3.02 -12.09
C TYR A 87 4.05 3.19 -13.22
N GLN A 88 5.33 3.30 -12.85
CA GLN A 88 6.43 3.45 -13.81
C GLN A 88 7.03 2.13 -14.31
N GLU A 89 6.47 0.97 -13.90
CA GLU A 89 6.99 -0.30 -14.40
C GLU A 89 6.78 -0.43 -15.91
N PRO A 90 7.83 -0.71 -16.68
CA PRO A 90 7.76 -0.71 -18.16
C PRO A 90 6.81 -1.78 -18.70
N PHE A 91 6.54 -2.82 -17.92
CA PHE A 91 5.65 -3.93 -18.28
C PHE A 91 4.21 -3.77 -17.76
N LEU A 92 3.89 -2.67 -17.06
CA LEU A 92 2.55 -2.45 -16.47
C LEU A 92 1.45 -2.61 -17.50
N LYS A 93 1.58 -1.94 -18.67
CA LYS A 93 0.55 -1.98 -19.71
C LYS A 93 0.25 -3.41 -20.19
N ALA A 94 1.29 -4.19 -20.44
CA ALA A 94 1.13 -5.58 -20.89
C ALA A 94 0.43 -6.46 -19.84
N LEU A 95 0.65 -6.20 -18.55
CA LEU A 95 -0.05 -6.90 -17.48
C LEU A 95 -1.53 -6.49 -17.40
N LEU A 96 -1.84 -5.20 -17.56
CA LEU A 96 -3.22 -4.70 -17.52
C LEU A 96 -4.10 -5.29 -18.62
N ASP A 97 -3.55 -5.50 -19.80
CA ASP A 97 -4.28 -6.12 -20.94
C ASP A 97 -4.77 -7.56 -20.61
N GLY A 98 -4.04 -8.28 -19.73
CA GLY A 98 -4.43 -9.64 -19.28
C GLY A 98 -5.19 -9.69 -17.95
N TRP A 99 -5.38 -8.56 -17.28
CA TRP A 99 -5.87 -8.51 -15.89
C TRP A 99 -7.38 -8.72 -15.75
N ALA A 100 -8.16 -8.31 -16.74
CA ALA A 100 -9.64 -8.18 -16.65
C ALA A 100 -10.39 -9.45 -16.21
N ALA A 101 -9.79 -10.64 -16.40
CA ALA A 101 -10.38 -11.93 -16.02
C ALA A 101 -9.88 -12.48 -14.68
N SER A 102 -8.94 -11.79 -14.01
CA SER A 102 -8.34 -12.26 -12.75
C SER A 102 -9.09 -11.72 -11.54
N PRO A 103 -9.29 -12.53 -10.48
CA PRO A 103 -9.84 -12.04 -9.21
C PRO A 103 -8.81 -11.20 -8.41
N THR A 104 -7.55 -11.16 -8.84
CA THR A 104 -6.50 -10.39 -8.20
C THR A 104 -6.77 -8.89 -8.27
N ARG A 105 -6.69 -8.20 -7.15
CA ARG A 105 -6.90 -6.75 -7.05
C ARG A 105 -5.60 -5.99 -7.22
N LEU A 106 -5.63 -4.96 -8.08
CA LEU A 106 -4.46 -4.10 -8.34
C LEU A 106 -4.34 -2.98 -7.30
N ILE A 107 -3.19 -2.90 -6.67
CA ILE A 107 -2.70 -1.71 -6.00
C ILE A 107 -1.70 -1.05 -6.96
N LEU A 108 -2.10 0.07 -7.55
CA LEU A 108 -1.22 0.84 -8.42
C LEU A 108 -0.50 1.88 -7.58
N SER A 109 0.80 1.73 -7.43
CA SER A 109 1.59 2.58 -6.54
C SER A 109 2.54 3.50 -7.31
N ARG A 110 2.82 4.65 -6.72
CA ARG A 110 3.84 5.59 -7.19
C ARG A 110 4.67 6.07 -6.01
N HIS A 111 6.00 5.91 -6.10
CA HIS A 111 6.94 6.40 -5.11
C HIS A 111 7.71 7.56 -5.71
N ILE A 112 7.60 8.75 -5.09
CA ILE A 112 8.27 9.98 -5.52
C ILE A 112 9.35 10.32 -4.52
N TRP A 113 10.60 10.17 -4.93
CA TRP A 113 11.78 10.37 -4.09
C TRP A 113 12.30 11.81 -4.11
N GLU A 114 11.92 12.58 -5.14
CA GLU A 114 12.27 14.00 -5.31
C GLU A 114 11.00 14.80 -5.48
N TYR A 115 10.63 15.56 -4.46
CA TYR A 115 9.44 16.39 -4.45
C TYR A 115 9.79 17.85 -4.17
N SER A 116 9.48 18.71 -5.11
CA SER A 116 9.77 20.16 -5.08
C SER A 116 8.65 21.02 -4.47
N GLY A 117 7.57 20.41 -3.98
CA GLY A 117 6.37 21.14 -3.54
C GLY A 117 5.34 21.37 -4.66
N ASP A 118 5.57 20.87 -5.89
CA ASP A 118 4.60 21.02 -6.98
C ASP A 118 3.43 20.03 -6.85
N LEU A 119 2.40 20.45 -6.13
CA LEU A 119 1.18 19.67 -5.93
C LEU A 119 0.41 19.43 -7.25
N ASN A 120 0.55 20.31 -8.26
CA ASN A 120 -0.13 20.12 -9.55
C ASN A 120 0.45 18.91 -10.31
N ARG A 121 1.74 18.68 -10.20
CA ARG A 121 2.37 17.48 -10.74
C ARG A 121 1.77 16.21 -10.08
N LEU A 122 1.62 16.21 -8.76
CA LEU A 122 1.01 15.07 -8.04
C LEU A 122 -0.45 14.86 -8.44
N ARG A 123 -1.21 15.92 -8.61
CA ARG A 123 -2.60 15.86 -9.12
C ARG A 123 -2.67 15.22 -10.51
N ALA A 124 -1.76 15.60 -11.41
CA ALA A 124 -1.72 15.04 -12.75
C ALA A 124 -1.36 13.55 -12.74
N GLU A 125 -0.35 13.14 -11.98
CA GLU A 125 0.03 11.74 -11.81
C GLU A 125 -1.13 10.92 -11.20
N LEU A 126 -1.76 11.43 -10.14
CA LEU A 126 -2.87 10.74 -9.49
C LEU A 126 -4.08 10.56 -10.42
N ARG A 127 -4.42 11.56 -11.24
CA ARG A 127 -5.47 11.44 -12.28
C ARG A 127 -5.13 10.36 -13.30
N ALA A 128 -3.88 10.33 -13.77
CA ALA A 128 -3.44 9.33 -14.75
C ALA A 128 -3.49 7.90 -14.17
N MET A 129 -3.10 7.74 -12.92
CA MET A 129 -3.17 6.45 -12.22
C MET A 129 -4.63 6.00 -12.00
N LEU A 130 -5.51 6.90 -11.57
CA LEU A 130 -6.94 6.62 -11.36
C LEU A 130 -7.68 6.27 -12.65
N ALA A 131 -7.25 6.82 -13.80
CA ALA A 131 -7.81 6.48 -15.12
C ALA A 131 -7.61 4.99 -15.50
N LEU A 132 -6.63 4.31 -14.87
CA LEU A 132 -6.40 2.86 -15.04
C LEU A 132 -7.30 2.00 -14.13
N ARG A 133 -8.15 2.61 -13.32
CA ARG A 133 -9.13 1.95 -12.43
C ARG A 133 -8.52 0.89 -11.49
N PRO A 134 -7.44 1.19 -10.75
CA PRO A 134 -6.91 0.25 -9.77
C PRO A 134 -7.91 0.08 -8.61
N TYR A 135 -7.80 -1.02 -7.88
CA TYR A 135 -8.55 -1.19 -6.64
C TYR A 135 -8.06 -0.22 -5.54
N ILE A 136 -6.74 0.02 -5.46
CA ILE A 136 -6.13 1.05 -4.62
C ILE A 136 -5.15 1.87 -5.47
N CYS A 137 -5.28 3.19 -5.41
CA CYS A 137 -4.30 4.12 -5.94
C CYS A 137 -3.42 4.63 -4.80
N LYS A 138 -2.15 4.23 -4.80
CA LYS A 138 -1.19 4.51 -3.72
C LYS A 138 -0.16 5.54 -4.18
N LEU A 139 -0.04 6.64 -3.43
CA LEU A 139 0.96 7.68 -3.66
C LEU A 139 1.82 7.87 -2.41
N ALA A 140 3.10 7.59 -2.51
CA ALA A 140 4.09 7.76 -1.45
C ALA A 140 5.13 8.80 -1.88
N VAL A 141 5.24 9.92 -1.15
CA VAL A 141 6.06 11.07 -1.54
C VAL A 141 7.07 11.39 -0.45
N LEU A 142 8.36 11.46 -0.79
CA LEU A 142 9.39 11.90 0.13
C LEU A 142 9.33 13.43 0.30
N CYS A 143 8.80 13.87 1.44
CA CYS A 143 8.67 15.28 1.76
C CYS A 143 9.86 15.77 2.58
N GLN A 144 10.33 16.98 2.27
CA GLN A 144 11.42 17.65 2.98
C GLN A 144 10.91 18.56 4.10
N SER A 145 9.63 18.93 4.11
CA SER A 145 9.01 19.75 5.14
C SER A 145 7.66 19.20 5.58
N ALA A 146 7.25 19.58 6.79
CA ALA A 146 5.94 19.21 7.34
C ALA A 146 4.79 19.87 6.57
N GLU A 147 5.00 21.07 6.03
CA GLU A 147 4.02 21.77 5.19
C GLU A 147 3.71 20.96 3.94
N HIS A 148 4.73 20.52 3.19
CA HIS A 148 4.54 19.66 2.02
C HIS A 148 3.86 18.35 2.38
N ALA A 149 4.20 17.75 3.53
CA ALA A 149 3.55 16.54 3.98
C ALA A 149 2.07 16.76 4.32
N ALA A 150 1.73 17.89 4.95
CA ALA A 150 0.34 18.24 5.25
C ALA A 150 -0.47 18.56 3.98
N GLU A 151 0.13 19.23 3.00
CA GLU A 151 -0.52 19.51 1.71
C GLU A 151 -0.93 18.24 0.95
N LEU A 152 -0.16 17.14 1.06
CA LEU A 152 -0.54 15.86 0.45
C LEU A 152 -1.88 15.36 0.94
N LEU A 153 -2.24 15.60 2.19
CA LEU A 153 -3.50 15.14 2.77
C LEU A 153 -4.71 15.83 2.13
N ASN A 154 -4.54 17.02 1.51
CA ASN A 154 -5.61 17.68 0.77
C ASN A 154 -6.05 16.88 -0.46
N LEU A 155 -5.16 16.04 -1.04
CA LEU A 155 -5.50 15.19 -2.17
C LEU A 155 -6.61 14.18 -1.85
N TYR A 156 -6.72 13.71 -0.59
CA TYR A 156 -7.85 12.89 -0.18
C TYR A 156 -9.18 13.60 -0.39
N ARG A 157 -9.25 14.86 -0.01
CA ARG A 157 -10.48 15.67 -0.16
C ARG A 157 -10.78 15.99 -1.63
N GLU A 158 -9.74 16.23 -2.43
CA GLU A 158 -9.88 16.59 -3.86
C GLU A 158 -10.31 15.39 -4.73
N PHE A 159 -9.83 14.19 -4.41
CA PHE A 159 -10.03 12.99 -5.23
C PHE A 159 -11.00 11.97 -4.61
N ARG A 160 -11.52 12.24 -3.42
CA ARG A 160 -12.57 11.42 -2.83
C ARG A 160 -13.89 11.67 -3.55
N PRO A 161 -14.63 10.61 -3.94
CA PRO A 161 -15.98 10.82 -4.45
C PRO A 161 -16.85 11.51 -3.39
N PRO A 162 -17.84 12.33 -3.78
CA PRO A 162 -18.80 12.93 -2.85
C PRO A 162 -19.41 11.85 -1.94
N SER A 163 -19.65 12.18 -0.67
CA SER A 163 -20.18 11.22 0.34
C SER A 163 -21.57 10.65 -0.01
N THR A 164 -22.22 11.20 -1.02
CA THR A 164 -23.49 10.73 -1.59
C THR A 164 -23.33 9.66 -2.68
N ALA A 165 -22.11 9.43 -3.16
CA ALA A 165 -21.85 8.34 -4.08
C ALA A 165 -21.88 7.03 -3.27
N SER A 166 -22.79 6.13 -3.62
CA SER A 166 -22.75 4.74 -3.15
C SER A 166 -21.33 4.21 -3.41
N PRO A 167 -20.74 3.41 -2.50
CA PRO A 167 -19.50 2.71 -2.81
C PRO A 167 -19.79 1.71 -3.93
N THR A 168 -19.76 2.20 -5.16
CA THR A 168 -19.74 1.33 -6.33
C THR A 168 -18.32 0.79 -6.45
N ASP A 169 -18.16 -0.45 -6.87
CA ASP A 169 -16.86 -1.10 -7.13
C ASP A 169 -15.96 -0.32 -8.13
N ASP A 170 -16.46 0.76 -8.71
CA ASP A 170 -15.79 1.58 -9.73
C ASP A 170 -14.92 2.73 -9.16
N THR A 171 -14.94 3.01 -7.85
CA THR A 171 -14.12 4.06 -7.26
C THR A 171 -12.89 3.48 -6.58
N ALA A 172 -11.70 3.79 -7.12
CA ALA A 172 -10.45 3.38 -6.49
C ALA A 172 -10.32 3.96 -5.08
N ASN A 173 -9.90 3.13 -4.13
CA ASN A 173 -9.52 3.59 -2.81
C ASN A 173 -8.20 4.37 -2.89
N LEU A 174 -8.10 5.48 -2.15
CA LEU A 174 -6.88 6.27 -2.09
C LEU A 174 -6.02 5.87 -0.91
N LEU A 175 -4.71 5.80 -1.12
CA LEU A 175 -3.71 5.60 -0.09
C LEU A 175 -2.56 6.58 -0.32
N ILE A 176 -2.59 7.73 0.34
CA ILE A 176 -1.63 8.82 0.15
C ILE A 176 -0.92 9.12 1.47
N PHE A 177 0.41 9.16 1.45
CA PHE A 177 1.20 9.52 2.62
C PHE A 177 2.58 10.06 2.24
N ALA A 178 3.15 10.83 3.14
CA ALA A 178 4.53 11.29 3.04
C ALA A 178 5.50 10.24 3.61
N MET A 179 6.62 10.06 2.92
CA MET A 179 7.78 9.31 3.40
C MET A 179 8.76 10.22 4.14
N GLY A 180 9.68 9.62 4.89
CA GLY A 180 10.66 10.33 5.71
C GLY A 180 10.13 10.72 7.08
N ALA A 181 11.03 11.22 7.94
CA ALA A 181 10.73 11.53 9.34
C ALA A 181 9.62 12.59 9.49
N VAL A 182 9.66 13.64 8.64
CA VAL A 182 8.66 14.73 8.68
C VAL A 182 7.27 14.28 8.21
N GLY A 183 7.17 13.14 7.52
CA GLY A 183 5.92 12.64 6.96
C GLY A 183 5.17 11.64 7.86
N GLY A 184 5.76 11.21 8.97
CA GLY A 184 5.22 10.12 9.81
C GLY A 184 3.76 10.34 10.23
N PHE A 185 3.37 11.56 10.58
CA PHE A 185 2.01 11.90 11.00
C PHE A 185 0.95 11.66 9.91
N THR A 186 1.34 11.72 8.62
CA THR A 186 0.39 11.49 7.53
C THR A 186 -0.13 10.05 7.51
N ARG A 187 0.63 9.09 8.04
CA ARG A 187 0.16 7.71 8.19
C ARG A 187 -0.88 7.55 9.28
N LEU A 188 -0.78 8.36 10.35
CA LEU A 188 -1.82 8.40 11.39
C LEU A 188 -3.09 9.09 10.89
N ALA A 189 -2.95 10.15 10.07
CA ALA A 189 -4.09 10.90 9.54
C ALA A 189 -4.83 10.17 8.39
N ALA A 190 -4.12 9.39 7.58
CA ALA A 190 -4.67 8.77 6.38
C ALA A 190 -5.95 7.93 6.61
N PRO A 191 -6.05 7.06 7.63
CA PRO A 191 -7.27 6.31 7.91
C PRO A 191 -8.48 7.18 8.19
N TYR A 192 -8.31 8.28 8.91
CA TYR A 192 -9.39 9.26 9.20
C TYR A 192 -9.82 10.02 7.94
N LEU A 193 -8.97 10.08 6.94
CA LEU A 193 -9.27 10.66 5.64
C LEU A 193 -9.83 9.64 4.63
N GLY A 194 -10.03 8.39 5.07
CA GLY A 194 -10.67 7.34 4.30
C GLY A 194 -9.71 6.40 3.57
N ALA A 195 -8.42 6.36 3.93
CA ALA A 195 -7.52 5.33 3.45
C ALA A 195 -7.99 3.94 3.92
N PRO A 196 -7.88 2.91 3.07
CA PRO A 196 -8.33 1.55 3.41
C PRO A 196 -7.48 0.89 4.50
N TYR A 197 -6.24 1.34 4.64
CA TYR A 197 -5.28 0.96 5.67
C TYR A 197 -4.16 1.99 5.76
N THR A 198 -3.29 1.85 6.74
CA THR A 198 -2.02 2.59 6.81
C THR A 198 -0.86 1.66 7.10
N TYR A 199 0.33 2.02 6.66
CA TYR A 199 1.54 1.21 6.83
C TYR A 199 2.13 1.35 8.22
N ALA A 200 2.49 0.21 8.80
CA ALA A 200 3.16 0.09 10.09
C ALA A 200 4.32 -0.92 10.04
N ALA A 201 5.31 -0.74 10.90
CA ALA A 201 6.40 -1.69 11.04
C ALA A 201 6.02 -2.83 11.99
N CYS A 202 6.24 -4.09 11.57
CA CYS A 202 6.19 -5.25 12.46
C CYS A 202 7.40 -5.26 13.42
N ASN A 203 8.59 -4.95 12.87
CA ASN A 203 9.88 -4.96 13.55
C ASN A 203 10.55 -3.61 13.39
N GLU A 204 11.49 -3.29 14.28
CA GLU A 204 12.28 -2.06 14.19
C GLU A 204 13.09 -2.03 12.88
N GLY A 205 13.18 -0.85 12.24
CA GLY A 205 14.10 -0.60 11.13
C GLY A 205 13.61 -0.92 9.71
N VAL A 206 12.33 -1.24 9.49
CA VAL A 206 11.83 -1.67 8.16
C VAL A 206 11.87 -0.56 7.11
N ALA A 207 11.56 0.69 7.45
CA ALA A 207 11.71 1.85 6.55
C ALA A 207 11.69 3.18 7.33
N PRO A 208 12.41 4.22 6.86
CA PRO A 208 12.39 5.54 7.48
C PRO A 208 10.98 6.13 7.56
N GLY A 209 10.59 6.58 8.77
CA GLY A 209 9.27 7.17 9.02
C GLY A 209 8.12 6.17 9.16
N LEU A 210 8.37 4.86 9.17
CA LEU A 210 7.40 3.86 9.61
C LEU A 210 7.37 3.81 11.14
N LEU A 211 6.16 3.93 11.71
CA LEU A 211 5.95 3.77 13.14
C LEU A 211 5.71 2.29 13.47
N PRO A 212 6.11 1.83 14.68
CA PRO A 212 5.75 0.49 15.15
C PRO A 212 4.23 0.28 15.16
N ALA A 213 3.77 -0.89 14.78
CA ALA A 213 2.35 -1.19 14.72
C ALA A 213 1.67 -1.10 16.10
N SER A 214 2.36 -1.53 17.17
CA SER A 214 1.87 -1.40 18.54
C SER A 214 1.61 0.06 18.92
N LEU A 215 2.57 0.94 18.63
CA LEU A 215 2.42 2.38 18.90
C LEU A 215 1.25 2.99 18.11
N MET A 216 1.10 2.61 16.84
CA MET A 216 -0.02 3.10 16.03
C MET A 216 -1.37 2.63 16.57
N GLN A 217 -1.47 1.38 17.02
CA GLN A 217 -2.68 0.86 17.66
C GLN A 217 -3.02 1.62 18.95
N GLU A 218 -2.02 1.90 19.80
CA GLU A 218 -2.21 2.70 21.01
C GLU A 218 -2.74 4.09 20.68
N ILE A 219 -2.15 4.79 19.70
CA ILE A 219 -2.60 6.12 19.27
C ILE A 219 -4.04 6.05 18.75
N PHE A 220 -4.38 5.09 17.89
CA PHE A 220 -5.73 4.95 17.37
C PHE A 220 -6.75 4.65 18.46
N ASN A 221 -6.42 3.80 19.43
CA ASN A 221 -7.31 3.51 20.55
C ASN A 221 -7.61 4.79 21.34
N VAL A 222 -6.59 5.61 21.66
CA VAL A 222 -6.78 6.87 22.38
C VAL A 222 -7.65 7.86 21.58
N TRP A 223 -7.45 7.97 20.26
CA TRP A 223 -8.19 8.92 19.42
C TRP A 223 -9.63 8.46 19.13
N ASP A 224 -9.90 7.16 19.17
CA ASP A 224 -11.23 6.60 18.90
C ASP A 224 -12.12 6.55 20.16
N GLU A 225 -11.54 6.71 21.39
CA GLU A 225 -12.26 6.78 22.66
C GLU A 225 -12.88 8.15 22.94
N GLU A 226 -12.45 9.22 22.23
CA GLU A 226 -13.00 10.57 22.34
C GLU A 226 -14.18 10.80 21.35
#